data_49b787eedf0cde7937f0e7748fe3c0c2
#
_entry.id   49b787eedf0cde7937f0e7748fe3c0c2
#
_cell.length_a   1.000
_cell.length_b   1.000
_cell.length_c   1.000
_cell.angle_alpha   90.00
_cell.angle_beta   90.00
_cell.angle_gamma   90.00
#
_symmetry.space_group_name_H-M   'P 1'
#
loop_
_entity.id
_entity.type
_entity.pdbx_description
1 polymer ?
#
loop_
_entity_poly.entity_id
_entity_poly.type
_entity_poly.pdbx_seq_one_letter_code
_entity_poly.pdbx_strand_id
1 'polypeptide(L)'
;MLSNIKLWFLNQKNLLRMSKFILTTIALLLITWIFDHQYTGLKGYIPNQLMLTVSVSVDFLSNISGVFLTISIFCFTTIVTVLNKYSSSISPRMLQRFIDKTGVLRLYGIFVSGFFYSVISILLLQDLDSDQNVVAGSFGIAYAIIAMLGFIIFSKQVIDNIKMSNIIEGVFNDCDKLIDEEVELRENAEHYKEDESVTEIAMVAQKTGYFFKVKTEDILENLNTIKSELTITKRIGEYVVEGEALGSLKIIESKKLDDETKEELRGNISQFLVINIFNNREEDYHRGIVYLTEIANMALSPGINDPNTAIACVQKISSLLGKLLSTSNQFIVLEEDANTKIIYHSYSVEDEMYLAFSQIISYSGGDPLVTQTVLEGIYMIYMMAGVSAKEDVKKYFDSSYSILTANFSNDVHLKRFEHIKKKIKEHTDLAEDSEMK
;
A
#
# COMPACT_ATOMS: atom_id res chain seq x y z
N MET A 1 13.80 -26.84 8.44
CA MET A 1 14.82 -26.17 7.59
C MET A 1 14.23 -25.72 6.24
N LEU A 2 13.56 -26.58 5.48
CA LEU A 2 12.90 -26.24 4.19
C LEU A 2 11.77 -25.20 4.34
N SER A 3 10.99 -25.21 5.43
CA SER A 3 9.95 -24.22 5.68
C SER A 3 10.49 -22.81 5.91
N ASN A 4 11.63 -22.68 6.59
CA ASN A 4 12.28 -21.39 6.83
C ASN A 4 12.92 -20.83 5.55
N ILE A 5 13.41 -21.69 4.67
CA ILE A 5 13.91 -21.29 3.35
C ILE A 5 12.76 -20.82 2.45
N LYS A 6 11.62 -21.52 2.50
CA LYS A 6 10.42 -21.14 1.75
C LYS A 6 9.84 -19.80 2.25
N LEU A 7 9.80 -19.58 3.57
CA LEU A 7 9.40 -18.30 4.18
C LEU A 7 10.38 -17.17 3.87
N TRP A 8 11.71 -17.46 3.86
CA TRP A 8 12.72 -16.48 3.47
C TRP A 8 12.57 -16.08 1.99
N PHE A 9 12.33 -17.04 1.09
CA PHE A 9 12.07 -16.76 -0.33
C PHE A 9 10.76 -16.00 -0.55
N LEU A 10 9.69 -16.31 0.17
CA LEU A 10 8.40 -15.61 0.08
C LEU A 10 8.48 -14.15 0.54
N ASN A 11 9.34 -13.85 1.51
CA ASN A 11 9.60 -12.48 1.95
C ASN A 11 10.46 -11.67 0.96
N GLN A 12 11.06 -12.32 -0.06
CA GLN A 12 11.93 -11.69 -1.06
C GLN A 12 11.20 -11.55 -2.41
N LYS A 13 10.00 -10.96 -2.41
CA LYS A 13 9.18 -10.75 -3.63
C LYS A 13 9.98 -10.16 -4.81
N ASN A 14 10.91 -9.26 -4.53
CA ASN A 14 11.75 -8.61 -5.54
C ASN A 14 12.81 -9.57 -6.13
N LEU A 15 13.39 -10.43 -5.32
CA LEU A 15 14.34 -11.45 -5.76
C LEU A 15 13.65 -12.52 -6.64
N LEU A 16 12.41 -12.90 -6.29
CA LEU A 16 11.59 -13.80 -7.10
C LEU A 16 11.17 -13.17 -8.43
N ARG A 17 10.94 -11.86 -8.47
CA ARG A 17 10.67 -11.15 -9.73
C ARG A 17 11.90 -11.15 -10.64
N MET A 18 13.11 -10.95 -10.08
CA MET A 18 14.36 -10.99 -10.84
C MET A 18 14.75 -12.41 -11.29
N SER A 19 14.46 -13.45 -10.49
CA SER A 19 14.77 -14.84 -10.85
C SER A 19 14.04 -15.30 -12.12
N LYS A 20 12.85 -14.76 -12.40
CA LYS A 20 12.12 -15.04 -13.65
C LYS A 20 12.92 -14.64 -14.90
N PHE A 21 13.65 -13.53 -14.86
CA PHE A 21 14.48 -13.07 -15.98
C PHE A 21 15.71 -13.96 -16.15
N ILE A 22 16.30 -14.42 -15.07
CA ILE A 22 17.41 -15.38 -15.13
C ILE A 22 16.93 -16.70 -15.73
N LEU A 23 15.78 -17.21 -15.31
CA LEU A 23 15.19 -18.43 -15.86
C LEU A 23 14.84 -18.31 -17.35
N THR A 24 14.28 -17.17 -17.77
CA THR A 24 13.99 -16.91 -19.19
C THR A 24 15.27 -16.85 -20.02
N THR A 25 16.35 -16.26 -19.48
CA THR A 25 17.66 -16.23 -20.15
C THR A 25 18.24 -17.62 -20.30
N ILE A 26 18.20 -18.43 -19.25
CA ILE A 26 18.66 -19.83 -19.30
C ILE A 26 17.87 -20.63 -20.34
N ALA A 27 16.53 -20.46 -20.36
CA ALA A 27 15.68 -21.12 -21.35
C ALA A 27 16.02 -20.69 -22.77
N LEU A 28 16.25 -19.39 -23.01
CA LEU A 28 16.64 -18.86 -24.31
C LEU A 28 18.02 -19.39 -24.75
N LEU A 29 18.98 -19.44 -23.83
CA LEU A 29 20.32 -20.03 -24.09
C LEU A 29 20.23 -21.51 -24.42
N LEU A 30 19.40 -22.28 -23.74
CA LEU A 30 19.21 -23.70 -24.04
C LEU A 30 18.55 -23.88 -25.41
N ILE A 31 17.56 -23.07 -25.75
CA ILE A 31 16.93 -23.09 -27.08
C ILE A 31 17.97 -22.81 -28.17
N THR A 32 18.71 -21.71 -28.05
CA THR A 32 19.74 -21.34 -29.04
C THR A 32 20.82 -22.40 -29.14
N TRP A 33 21.28 -22.95 -28.03
CA TRP A 33 22.30 -24.03 -28.02
C TRP A 33 21.81 -25.30 -28.74
N ILE A 34 20.57 -25.74 -28.51
CA ILE A 34 19.95 -26.87 -29.19
C ILE A 34 19.91 -26.66 -30.71
N PHE A 35 19.47 -25.46 -31.15
CA PHE A 35 19.39 -25.13 -32.58
C PHE A 35 20.79 -25.06 -33.22
N ASP A 36 21.77 -24.51 -32.52
CA ASP A 36 23.08 -24.26 -33.12
C ASP A 36 24.01 -25.50 -33.12
N HIS A 37 23.91 -26.41 -32.13
CA HIS A 37 24.83 -27.52 -31.94
C HIS A 37 24.28 -28.91 -32.28
N GLN A 38 23.02 -29.21 -31.91
CA GLN A 38 22.57 -30.62 -31.93
C GLN A 38 21.56 -30.97 -33.02
N TYR A 39 20.83 -30.02 -33.58
CA TYR A 39 19.72 -30.31 -34.48
C TYR A 39 19.80 -29.52 -35.78
N THR A 40 20.72 -29.90 -36.65
CA THR A 40 20.81 -29.32 -38.00
C THR A 40 19.52 -29.47 -38.81
N GLY A 41 18.68 -30.48 -38.54
CA GLY A 41 17.41 -30.66 -39.19
C GLY A 41 16.37 -29.60 -38.83
N LEU A 42 16.41 -29.04 -37.61
CA LEU A 42 15.52 -27.95 -37.17
C LEU A 42 15.85 -26.62 -37.86
N LYS A 43 17.09 -26.41 -38.28
CA LYS A 43 17.50 -25.20 -39.03
C LYS A 43 16.74 -25.06 -40.37
N GLY A 44 16.28 -26.18 -40.96
CA GLY A 44 15.50 -26.15 -42.21
C GLY A 44 14.13 -25.46 -42.09
N TYR A 45 13.61 -25.30 -40.91
CA TYR A 45 12.35 -24.58 -40.66
C TYR A 45 12.56 -23.07 -40.46
N ILE A 46 13.81 -22.61 -40.32
CA ILE A 46 14.13 -21.20 -40.14
C ILE A 46 14.57 -20.61 -41.47
N PRO A 47 13.94 -19.53 -41.96
CA PRO A 47 14.35 -18.85 -43.17
C PRO A 47 15.85 -18.45 -43.13
N ASN A 48 16.59 -18.70 -44.18
CA ASN A 48 18.03 -18.36 -44.26
C ASN A 48 18.31 -16.88 -43.94
N GLN A 49 17.35 -15.97 -44.20
CA GLN A 49 17.49 -14.55 -43.90
C GLN A 49 17.47 -14.25 -42.39
N LEU A 50 17.02 -15.19 -41.57
CA LEU A 50 17.00 -15.08 -40.10
C LEU A 50 18.19 -15.82 -39.46
N MET A 51 19.12 -16.35 -40.24
CA MET A 51 20.35 -16.96 -39.73
C MET A 51 21.54 -16.07 -40.09
N LEU A 52 22.47 -15.92 -39.14
CA LEU A 52 23.70 -15.17 -39.31
C LEU A 52 24.88 -16.12 -39.22
N THR A 53 26.03 -15.81 -39.86
CA THR A 53 27.26 -16.59 -39.65
C THR A 53 27.76 -16.43 -38.21
N VAL A 54 28.51 -17.38 -37.70
CA VAL A 54 29.13 -17.32 -36.37
C VAL A 54 29.94 -16.04 -36.21
N SER A 55 30.78 -15.68 -37.21
CA SER A 55 31.56 -14.44 -37.15
C SER A 55 30.71 -13.20 -36.94
N VAL A 56 29.66 -13.02 -37.76
CA VAL A 56 28.73 -11.86 -37.65
C VAL A 56 27.96 -11.89 -36.32
N SER A 57 27.56 -13.09 -35.88
CA SER A 57 26.84 -13.23 -34.60
C SER A 57 27.70 -12.85 -33.39
N VAL A 58 28.97 -13.30 -33.36
CA VAL A 58 29.93 -12.97 -32.31
C VAL A 58 30.21 -11.46 -32.27
N ASP A 59 30.46 -10.85 -33.42
CA ASP A 59 30.70 -9.40 -33.53
C ASP A 59 29.50 -8.61 -33.03
N PHE A 60 28.29 -8.98 -33.46
CA PHE A 60 27.06 -8.35 -33.01
C PHE A 60 26.82 -8.52 -31.49
N LEU A 61 26.91 -9.77 -31.00
CA LEU A 61 26.68 -10.07 -29.58
C LEU A 61 27.71 -9.39 -28.67
N SER A 62 28.98 -9.29 -29.13
CA SER A 62 30.03 -8.57 -28.41
C SER A 62 29.72 -7.10 -28.26
N ASN A 63 29.34 -6.42 -29.34
CA ASN A 63 28.97 -5.02 -29.32
C ASN A 63 27.75 -4.75 -28.44
N ILE A 64 26.71 -5.57 -28.58
CA ILE A 64 25.44 -5.36 -27.84
C ILE A 64 25.57 -5.71 -26.37
N SER A 65 26.50 -6.60 -25.99
CA SER A 65 26.74 -6.92 -24.57
C SER A 65 27.20 -5.69 -23.79
N GLY A 66 28.11 -4.89 -24.35
CA GLY A 66 28.54 -3.62 -23.77
C GLY A 66 27.42 -2.58 -23.65
N VAL A 67 26.54 -2.52 -24.65
CA VAL A 67 25.35 -1.65 -24.60
C VAL A 67 24.39 -2.09 -23.48
N PHE A 68 24.10 -3.39 -23.38
CA PHE A 68 23.24 -3.91 -22.30
C PHE A 68 23.78 -3.61 -20.91
N LEU A 69 25.10 -3.78 -20.70
CA LEU A 69 25.73 -3.45 -19.43
C LEU A 69 25.62 -1.96 -19.12
N THR A 70 25.90 -1.10 -20.10
CA THR A 70 25.82 0.36 -19.94
C THR A 70 24.41 0.82 -19.58
N ILE A 71 23.38 0.30 -20.27
CA ILE A 71 21.98 0.64 -19.98
C ILE A 71 21.56 0.08 -18.62
N SER A 72 22.04 -1.11 -18.24
CA SER A 72 21.80 -1.67 -16.89
C SER A 72 22.30 -0.74 -15.79
N ILE A 73 23.54 -0.24 -15.93
CA ILE A 73 24.13 0.71 -14.97
C ILE A 73 23.33 2.00 -14.94
N PHE A 74 22.94 2.53 -16.11
CA PHE A 74 22.09 3.72 -16.20
C PHE A 74 20.73 3.52 -15.53
N CYS A 75 20.04 2.40 -15.77
CA CYS A 75 18.79 2.07 -15.11
C CYS A 75 18.95 2.00 -13.59
N PHE A 76 20.00 1.32 -13.11
CA PHE A 76 20.28 1.23 -11.67
C PHE A 76 20.52 2.61 -11.05
N THR A 77 21.35 3.44 -11.68
CA THR A 77 21.63 4.81 -11.21
C THR A 77 20.35 5.66 -11.17
N THR A 78 19.50 5.55 -12.20
CA THR A 78 18.20 6.23 -12.24
C THR A 78 17.30 5.79 -11.10
N ILE A 79 17.23 4.47 -10.82
CA ILE A 79 16.48 3.93 -9.69
C ILE A 79 16.96 4.56 -8.37
N VAL A 80 18.27 4.54 -8.12
CA VAL A 80 18.86 5.09 -6.88
C VAL A 80 18.56 6.58 -6.77
N THR A 81 18.67 7.35 -7.87
CA THR A 81 18.38 8.78 -7.90
C THR A 81 16.91 9.07 -7.55
N VAL A 82 15.98 8.30 -8.13
CA VAL A 82 14.55 8.44 -7.82
C VAL A 82 14.26 8.04 -6.37
N LEU A 83 14.84 6.95 -5.87
CA LEU A 83 14.70 6.54 -4.46
C LEU A 83 15.21 7.63 -3.50
N ASN A 84 16.35 8.24 -3.81
CA ASN A 84 16.87 9.35 -3.01
C ASN A 84 15.92 10.55 -3.01
N LYS A 85 15.31 10.88 -4.15
CA LYS A 85 14.30 11.93 -4.24
C LYS A 85 13.06 11.62 -3.41
N TYR A 86 12.55 10.39 -3.45
CA TYR A 86 11.42 9.98 -2.62
C TYR A 86 11.74 10.09 -1.12
N SER A 87 12.94 9.62 -0.73
CA SER A 87 13.37 9.68 0.67
C SER A 87 13.51 11.11 1.19
N SER A 88 14.01 12.03 0.37
CA SER A 88 14.32 13.40 0.80
C SER A 88 13.17 14.40 0.64
N SER A 89 12.22 14.15 -0.27
CA SER A 89 11.23 15.15 -0.67
C SER A 89 9.77 14.66 -0.58
N ILE A 90 9.53 13.38 -0.26
CA ILE A 90 8.18 12.83 -0.20
C ILE A 90 7.97 12.14 1.15
N SER A 91 8.41 10.91 1.29
CA SER A 91 8.40 10.13 2.53
C SER A 91 9.28 8.90 2.40
N PRO A 92 10.15 8.60 3.39
CA PRO A 92 10.92 7.36 3.38
C PRO A 92 10.05 6.09 3.34
N ARG A 93 8.83 6.15 3.87
CA ARG A 93 7.89 5.01 3.90
C ARG A 93 7.31 4.68 2.53
N MET A 94 7.27 5.65 1.60
CA MET A 94 6.79 5.45 0.24
C MET A 94 7.80 4.76 -0.69
N LEU A 95 9.06 4.62 -0.27
CA LEU A 95 10.10 3.92 -1.05
C LEU A 95 9.68 2.51 -1.45
N GLN A 96 9.13 1.75 -0.50
CA GLN A 96 8.67 0.39 -0.73
C GLN A 96 7.61 0.35 -1.84
N ARG A 97 6.62 1.25 -1.76
CA ARG A 97 5.55 1.36 -2.75
C ARG A 97 6.09 1.65 -4.16
N PHE A 98 7.08 2.56 -4.27
CA PHE A 98 7.71 2.86 -5.56
C PHE A 98 8.38 1.63 -6.16
N ILE A 99 9.17 0.90 -5.36
CA ILE A 99 9.86 -0.31 -5.81
C ILE A 99 8.87 -1.39 -6.25
N ASP A 100 7.77 -1.57 -5.51
CA ASP A 100 6.79 -2.63 -5.76
C ASP A 100 5.89 -2.34 -6.96
N LYS A 101 5.46 -1.08 -7.17
CA LYS A 101 4.53 -0.70 -8.24
C LYS A 101 5.21 -0.40 -9.57
N THR A 102 6.47 0.03 -9.56
CA THR A 102 7.16 0.38 -10.80
C THR A 102 7.75 -0.86 -11.47
N GLY A 103 7.53 -0.99 -12.79
CA GLY A 103 8.18 -2.00 -13.61
C GLY A 103 9.69 -1.85 -13.75
N VAL A 104 10.30 -0.97 -12.95
CA VAL A 104 11.70 -0.56 -13.01
C VAL A 104 12.65 -1.73 -12.80
N LEU A 105 12.40 -2.58 -11.79
CA LEU A 105 13.19 -3.79 -11.56
C LEU A 105 13.05 -4.81 -12.70
N ARG A 106 11.90 -4.84 -13.38
CA ARG A 106 11.72 -5.73 -14.54
C ARG A 106 12.62 -5.32 -15.68
N LEU A 107 12.68 -4.03 -15.98
CA LEU A 107 13.52 -3.55 -17.08
C LEU A 107 15.00 -3.73 -16.79
N TYR A 108 15.42 -3.41 -15.56
CA TYR A 108 16.78 -3.72 -15.10
C TYR A 108 17.09 -5.21 -15.30
N GLY A 109 16.17 -6.11 -14.93
CA GLY A 109 16.29 -7.55 -15.17
C GLY A 109 16.43 -7.91 -16.67
N ILE A 110 15.69 -7.26 -17.56
CA ILE A 110 15.79 -7.48 -19.02
C ILE A 110 17.19 -7.14 -19.52
N PHE A 111 17.74 -5.98 -19.16
CA PHE A 111 19.08 -5.60 -19.65
C PHE A 111 20.21 -6.44 -19.07
N VAL A 112 20.15 -6.77 -17.77
CA VAL A 112 21.11 -7.68 -17.13
C VAL A 112 21.04 -9.07 -17.79
N SER A 113 19.84 -9.57 -18.06
CA SER A 113 19.63 -10.84 -18.74
C SER A 113 20.14 -10.83 -20.18
N GLY A 114 19.95 -9.72 -20.91
CA GLY A 114 20.49 -9.53 -22.26
C GLY A 114 22.01 -9.54 -22.30
N PHE A 115 22.67 -8.95 -21.30
CA PHE A 115 24.12 -9.06 -21.13
C PHE A 115 24.57 -10.49 -20.95
N PHE A 116 23.96 -11.23 -20.02
CA PHE A 116 24.32 -12.65 -19.80
C PHE A 116 24.02 -13.50 -21.03
N TYR A 117 22.88 -13.28 -21.70
CA TYR A 117 22.58 -13.97 -22.96
C TYR A 117 23.71 -13.76 -23.99
N SER A 118 24.10 -12.52 -24.21
CA SER A 118 25.12 -12.17 -25.21
C SER A 118 26.49 -12.81 -24.89
N VAL A 119 26.96 -12.65 -23.65
CA VAL A 119 28.26 -13.16 -23.23
C VAL A 119 28.32 -14.70 -23.27
N ILE A 120 27.27 -15.37 -22.75
CA ILE A 120 27.25 -16.84 -22.72
C ILE A 120 27.05 -17.39 -24.14
N SER A 121 26.25 -16.74 -25.00
CA SER A 121 26.12 -17.17 -26.41
C SER A 121 27.43 -17.07 -27.16
N ILE A 122 28.23 -16.03 -26.94
CA ILE A 122 29.58 -15.93 -27.55
C ILE A 122 30.46 -17.11 -27.11
N LEU A 123 30.43 -17.47 -25.82
CA LEU A 123 31.18 -18.59 -25.29
C LEU A 123 30.73 -19.92 -25.94
N LEU A 124 29.44 -20.13 -26.12
CA LEU A 124 28.87 -21.32 -26.72
C LEU A 124 29.17 -21.44 -28.24
N LEU A 125 29.41 -20.32 -28.91
CA LEU A 125 29.72 -20.29 -30.34
C LEU A 125 31.21 -20.55 -30.67
N GLN A 126 32.11 -20.61 -29.68
CA GLN A 126 33.56 -20.72 -29.89
C GLN A 126 33.98 -22.02 -30.60
N ASP A 127 33.23 -23.12 -30.41
CA ASP A 127 33.54 -24.42 -30.97
C ASP A 127 32.99 -24.63 -32.40
N LEU A 128 32.34 -23.61 -32.99
CA LEU A 128 31.72 -23.69 -34.31
C LEU A 128 32.54 -22.95 -35.35
N ASP A 129 32.47 -23.43 -36.60
CA ASP A 129 33.16 -22.78 -37.74
C ASP A 129 32.64 -21.38 -37.98
N SER A 130 33.53 -20.44 -38.32
CA SER A 130 33.21 -19.00 -38.51
C SER A 130 32.14 -18.75 -39.58
N ASP A 131 32.08 -19.57 -40.61
CA ASP A 131 31.14 -19.46 -41.74
C ASP A 131 29.82 -20.25 -41.51
N GLN A 132 29.73 -20.97 -40.41
CA GLN A 132 28.52 -21.71 -40.08
C GLN A 132 27.36 -20.76 -39.74
N ASN A 133 26.18 -21.06 -40.29
CA ASN A 133 24.94 -20.31 -39.95
C ASN A 133 24.42 -20.73 -38.58
N VAL A 134 24.11 -19.73 -37.73
CA VAL A 134 23.60 -19.89 -36.37
C VAL A 134 22.42 -18.96 -36.14
N VAL A 135 21.60 -19.29 -35.13
CA VAL A 135 20.40 -18.47 -34.75
C VAL A 135 20.67 -17.56 -33.55
N ALA A 136 21.76 -17.79 -32.79
CA ALA A 136 22.09 -17.03 -31.60
C ALA A 136 22.16 -15.52 -31.84
N GLY A 137 22.77 -15.08 -32.96
CA GLY A 137 22.82 -13.67 -33.34
C GLY A 137 21.44 -13.08 -33.61
N SER A 138 20.57 -13.81 -34.29
CA SER A 138 19.21 -13.36 -34.64
C SER A 138 18.30 -13.27 -33.40
N PHE A 139 18.41 -14.21 -32.47
CA PHE A 139 17.76 -14.10 -31.16
C PHE A 139 18.29 -12.90 -30.37
N GLY A 140 19.61 -12.62 -30.44
CA GLY A 140 20.22 -11.43 -29.88
C GLY A 140 19.64 -10.13 -30.44
N ILE A 141 19.43 -10.06 -31.77
CA ILE A 141 18.78 -8.91 -32.43
C ILE A 141 17.33 -8.74 -31.93
N ALA A 142 16.55 -9.81 -31.95
CA ALA A 142 15.17 -9.79 -31.46
C ALA A 142 15.10 -9.33 -29.99
N TYR A 143 16.00 -9.86 -29.16
CA TYR A 143 16.11 -9.46 -27.75
C TYR A 143 16.45 -7.98 -27.61
N ALA A 144 17.37 -7.45 -28.41
CA ALA A 144 17.76 -6.04 -28.40
C ALA A 144 16.58 -5.12 -28.74
N ILE A 145 15.79 -5.50 -29.75
CA ILE A 145 14.60 -4.74 -30.15
C ILE A 145 13.58 -4.72 -28.98
N ILE A 146 13.30 -5.87 -28.38
CA ILE A 146 12.38 -5.97 -27.23
C ILE A 146 12.88 -5.14 -26.04
N ALA A 147 14.19 -5.23 -25.74
CA ALA A 147 14.80 -4.44 -24.66
C ALA A 147 14.72 -2.94 -24.93
N MET A 148 14.92 -2.50 -26.17
CA MET A 148 14.81 -1.08 -26.55
C MET A 148 13.37 -0.55 -26.41
N LEU A 149 12.37 -1.32 -26.83
CA LEU A 149 10.97 -1.00 -26.59
C LEU A 149 10.65 -0.90 -25.10
N GLY A 150 11.18 -1.83 -24.31
CA GLY A 150 11.10 -1.81 -22.85
C GLY A 150 11.71 -0.54 -22.25
N PHE A 151 12.85 -0.08 -22.78
CA PHE A 151 13.53 1.15 -22.34
C PHE A 151 12.68 2.41 -22.60
N ILE A 152 11.98 2.48 -23.71
CA ILE A 152 11.07 3.59 -24.01
C ILE A 152 9.92 3.63 -22.99
N ILE A 153 9.33 2.48 -22.68
CA ILE A 153 8.27 2.36 -21.67
C ILE A 153 8.78 2.78 -20.28
N PHE A 154 9.99 2.32 -19.93
CA PHE A 154 10.63 2.70 -18.66
C PHE A 154 10.86 4.20 -18.55
N SER A 155 11.42 4.82 -19.58
CA SER A 155 11.69 6.25 -19.56
C SER A 155 10.41 7.05 -19.30
N LYS A 156 9.29 6.65 -19.93
CA LYS A 156 7.98 7.24 -19.67
C LYS A 156 7.54 7.01 -18.20
N GLN A 157 7.64 5.78 -17.71
CA GLN A 157 7.26 5.46 -16.32
C GLN A 157 8.08 6.25 -15.29
N VAL A 158 9.39 6.41 -15.51
CA VAL A 158 10.24 7.20 -14.61
C VAL A 158 9.77 8.66 -14.59
N ILE A 159 9.52 9.27 -15.76
CA ILE A 159 9.06 10.66 -15.85
C ILE A 159 7.71 10.83 -15.13
N ASP A 160 6.77 9.92 -15.36
CA ASP A 160 5.42 10.01 -14.78
C ASP A 160 5.43 9.77 -13.25
N ASN A 161 6.28 8.87 -12.75
CA ASN A 161 6.39 8.59 -11.32
C ASN A 161 7.17 9.66 -10.52
N ILE A 162 7.87 10.58 -11.16
CA ILE A 162 8.53 11.71 -10.48
C ILE A 162 7.56 12.87 -10.23
N LYS A 163 6.45 12.96 -10.98
CA LYS A 163 5.46 14.03 -10.81
C LYS A 163 4.69 13.87 -9.52
N MET A 164 4.73 14.90 -8.66
CA MET A 164 4.06 14.89 -7.36
C MET A 164 2.54 14.65 -7.50
N SER A 165 1.90 15.24 -8.49
CA SER A 165 0.47 15.04 -8.77
C SER A 165 0.12 13.58 -9.02
N ASN A 166 0.95 12.83 -9.77
CA ASN A 166 0.71 11.43 -10.06
C ASN A 166 0.92 10.54 -8.82
N ILE A 167 1.85 10.95 -7.93
CA ILE A 167 2.09 10.26 -6.66
C ILE A 167 0.88 10.41 -5.74
N ILE A 168 0.41 11.65 -5.55
CA ILE A 168 -0.78 11.96 -4.74
C ILE A 168 -2.00 11.21 -5.28
N GLU A 169 -2.25 11.30 -6.60
CA GLU A 169 -3.36 10.60 -7.24
C GLU A 169 -3.28 9.09 -7.10
N GLY A 170 -2.09 8.52 -7.25
CA GLY A 170 -1.87 7.10 -7.06
C GLY A 170 -2.10 6.64 -5.62
N VAL A 171 -1.73 7.44 -4.60
CA VAL A 171 -2.03 7.14 -3.19
C VAL A 171 -3.53 7.24 -2.93
N PHE A 172 -4.15 8.30 -3.44
CA PHE A 172 -5.58 8.53 -3.31
C PHE A 172 -6.39 7.37 -3.89
N ASN A 173 -6.13 6.96 -5.14
CA ASN A 173 -6.88 5.90 -5.81
C ASN A 173 -6.74 4.52 -5.14
N ASP A 174 -5.58 4.22 -4.54
CA ASP A 174 -5.40 2.98 -3.79
C ASP A 174 -6.15 3.04 -2.46
N CYS A 175 -6.11 4.20 -1.77
CA CYS A 175 -6.79 4.41 -0.51
C CYS A 175 -8.32 4.43 -0.69
N ASP A 176 -8.81 5.06 -1.76
CA ASP A 176 -10.23 5.17 -2.09
C ASP A 176 -10.90 3.79 -2.26
N LYS A 177 -10.19 2.85 -2.91
CA LYS A 177 -10.67 1.46 -3.05
C LYS A 177 -10.78 0.75 -1.69
N LEU A 178 -9.78 0.92 -0.82
CA LEU A 178 -9.80 0.30 0.51
C LEU A 178 -10.89 0.92 1.39
N ILE A 179 -11.18 2.21 1.21
CA ILE A 179 -12.28 2.89 1.89
C ILE A 179 -13.63 2.41 1.35
N ASP A 180 -13.78 2.12 0.03
CA ASP A 180 -15.00 1.51 -0.49
C ASP A 180 -15.31 0.19 0.18
N GLU A 181 -14.28 -0.68 0.31
CA GLU A 181 -14.40 -1.96 0.99
C GLU A 181 -14.76 -1.80 2.49
N GLU A 182 -14.12 -0.84 3.18
CA GLU A 182 -14.40 -0.56 4.59
C GLU A 182 -15.83 -0.02 4.79
N VAL A 183 -16.29 0.90 3.92
CA VAL A 183 -17.66 1.47 3.95
C VAL A 183 -18.69 0.35 3.76
N GLU A 184 -18.50 -0.52 2.79
CA GLU A 184 -19.39 -1.66 2.55
C GLU A 184 -19.47 -2.59 3.78
N LEU A 185 -18.33 -2.88 4.42
CA LEU A 185 -18.29 -3.70 5.63
C LEU A 185 -19.02 -3.02 6.81
N ARG A 186 -18.89 -1.70 6.95
CA ARG A 186 -19.60 -0.93 8.00
C ARG A 186 -21.10 -0.89 7.75
N GLU A 187 -21.54 -0.70 6.50
CA GLU A 187 -22.97 -0.73 6.14
C GLU A 187 -23.58 -2.10 6.41
N ASN A 188 -22.89 -3.17 6.09
CA ASN A 188 -23.34 -4.54 6.37
C ASN A 188 -23.48 -4.82 7.88
N ALA A 189 -22.73 -4.11 8.73
CA ALA A 189 -22.80 -4.25 10.18
C ALA A 189 -23.90 -3.43 10.86
N GLU A 190 -24.68 -2.60 10.15
CA GLU A 190 -25.71 -1.72 10.74
C GLU A 190 -26.78 -2.46 11.57
N HIS A 191 -27.06 -3.70 11.24
CA HIS A 191 -28.09 -4.51 11.92
C HIS A 191 -27.54 -5.34 13.09
N TYR A 192 -26.25 -5.18 13.41
CA TYR A 192 -25.64 -5.90 14.52
C TYR A 192 -26.22 -5.44 15.87
N LYS A 193 -26.58 -6.40 16.70
CA LYS A 193 -26.95 -6.21 18.11
C LYS A 193 -26.05 -7.07 18.96
N GLU A 194 -25.52 -6.44 20.01
CA GLU A 194 -24.69 -7.11 21.00
C GLU A 194 -25.54 -8.12 21.80
N ASP A 195 -25.05 -9.36 21.90
CA ASP A 195 -25.70 -10.41 22.70
C ASP A 195 -25.33 -10.30 24.19
N GLU A 196 -26.26 -10.64 25.10
CA GLU A 196 -25.97 -10.72 26.51
C GLU A 196 -25.01 -11.88 26.82
N SER A 197 -23.87 -11.59 27.43
CA SER A 197 -22.85 -12.57 27.75
C SER A 197 -22.98 -13.08 29.20
N VAL A 198 -22.66 -14.36 29.40
CA VAL A 198 -22.58 -14.99 30.74
C VAL A 198 -21.12 -14.98 31.26
N THR A 199 -20.15 -15.06 30.36
CA THR A 199 -18.73 -15.08 30.70
C THR A 199 -17.96 -14.25 29.70
N GLU A 200 -17.10 -13.35 30.17
CA GLU A 200 -16.20 -12.55 29.37
C GLU A 200 -14.74 -12.93 29.68
N ILE A 201 -13.93 -13.12 28.64
CA ILE A 201 -12.52 -13.50 28.71
C ILE A 201 -11.71 -12.47 27.93
N ALA A 202 -10.79 -11.77 28.59
CA ALA A 202 -9.91 -10.82 27.92
C ALA A 202 -8.91 -11.55 27.01
N MET A 203 -8.82 -11.13 25.76
CA MET A 203 -7.82 -11.60 24.81
C MET A 203 -6.60 -10.70 24.88
N VAL A 204 -5.41 -11.27 25.01
CA VAL A 204 -4.19 -10.52 25.28
C VAL A 204 -3.10 -10.75 24.23
N ALA A 205 -2.24 -9.76 24.09
CA ALA A 205 -1.07 -9.83 23.22
C ALA A 205 -0.07 -10.88 23.72
N GLN A 206 0.28 -11.85 22.89
CA GLN A 206 1.22 -12.94 23.21
C GLN A 206 2.69 -12.51 23.19
N LYS A 207 2.98 -11.35 22.61
CA LYS A 207 4.33 -10.76 22.50
C LYS A 207 4.23 -9.27 22.21
N THR A 208 5.32 -8.56 22.42
CA THR A 208 5.44 -7.13 22.05
C THR A 208 5.67 -6.96 20.54
N GLY A 209 4.97 -6.01 19.91
CA GLY A 209 5.09 -5.70 18.49
C GLY A 209 3.85 -4.98 17.96
N TYR A 210 3.67 -5.00 16.65
CA TYR A 210 2.49 -4.42 15.99
C TYR A 210 1.37 -5.46 15.87
N PHE A 211 0.15 -5.13 16.30
CA PHE A 211 -1.01 -5.97 16.05
C PHE A 211 -1.28 -5.99 14.54
N PHE A 212 -1.03 -7.13 13.92
CA PHE A 212 -0.89 -7.22 12.47
C PHE A 212 -2.12 -7.75 11.75
N LYS A 213 -2.73 -8.80 12.28
CA LYS A 213 -3.84 -9.52 11.62
C LYS A 213 -4.62 -10.35 12.62
N VAL A 214 -5.93 -10.49 12.37
CA VAL A 214 -6.83 -11.47 12.97
C VAL A 214 -6.98 -12.63 11.99
N LYS A 215 -6.73 -13.86 12.44
CA LYS A 215 -6.95 -15.08 11.65
C LYS A 215 -8.36 -15.62 11.92
N THR A 216 -9.31 -15.04 11.22
CA THR A 216 -10.74 -15.30 11.45
C THR A 216 -11.14 -16.76 11.25
N GLU A 217 -10.69 -17.39 10.14
CA GLU A 217 -10.97 -18.79 9.84
C GLU A 217 -10.49 -19.73 10.97
N ASP A 218 -9.24 -19.56 11.45
CA ASP A 218 -8.67 -20.35 12.54
C ASP A 218 -9.47 -20.15 13.86
N ILE A 219 -9.98 -18.93 14.12
CA ILE A 219 -10.80 -18.62 15.30
C ILE A 219 -12.16 -19.29 15.21
N LEU A 220 -12.86 -19.19 14.08
CA LEU A 220 -14.16 -19.83 13.88
C LEU A 220 -14.07 -21.34 14.02
N GLU A 221 -13.02 -21.97 13.45
CA GLU A 221 -12.79 -23.41 13.57
C GLU A 221 -12.59 -23.84 15.04
N ASN A 222 -11.91 -23.03 15.86
CA ASN A 222 -11.69 -23.34 17.28
C ASN A 222 -12.91 -23.06 18.17
N LEU A 223 -13.81 -22.17 17.77
CA LEU A 223 -15.02 -21.80 18.52
C LEU A 223 -16.30 -22.43 17.97
N ASN A 224 -16.21 -23.29 16.96
CA ASN A 224 -17.36 -23.86 16.21
C ASN A 224 -18.42 -24.57 17.08
N THR A 225 -18.08 -24.99 18.30
CA THR A 225 -18.98 -25.66 19.25
C THR A 225 -19.47 -24.74 20.37
N ILE A 226 -19.02 -23.47 20.43
CA ILE A 226 -19.27 -22.55 21.55
C ILE A 226 -19.96 -21.31 21.00
N LYS A 227 -21.20 -21.04 21.44
CA LYS A 227 -21.86 -19.79 21.06
C LYS A 227 -21.14 -18.62 21.71
N SER A 228 -20.50 -17.79 20.88
CA SER A 228 -19.57 -16.77 21.34
C SER A 228 -19.50 -15.56 20.43
N GLU A 229 -18.99 -14.46 20.98
CA GLU A 229 -18.73 -13.21 20.28
C GLU A 229 -17.33 -12.72 20.64
N LEU A 230 -16.45 -12.61 19.65
CA LEU A 230 -15.11 -12.06 19.83
C LEU A 230 -15.12 -10.59 19.38
N THR A 231 -14.96 -9.68 20.31
CA THR A 231 -14.84 -8.25 20.05
C THR A 231 -13.38 -7.83 20.11
N ILE A 232 -12.84 -7.35 19.00
CA ILE A 232 -11.49 -6.80 18.90
C ILE A 232 -11.59 -5.28 19.05
N THR A 233 -11.05 -4.74 20.13
CA THR A 233 -11.07 -3.30 20.44
C THR A 233 -9.73 -2.62 20.16
N LYS A 234 -8.63 -3.40 20.15
CA LYS A 234 -7.32 -2.89 19.78
C LYS A 234 -7.19 -2.79 18.27
N ARG A 235 -6.71 -1.65 17.78
CA ARG A 235 -6.64 -1.37 16.35
C ARG A 235 -5.51 -2.13 15.68
N ILE A 236 -5.81 -2.69 14.53
CA ILE A 236 -4.81 -3.35 13.70
C ILE A 236 -3.83 -2.30 13.17
N GLY A 237 -2.53 -2.53 13.36
CA GLY A 237 -1.46 -1.57 13.06
C GLY A 237 -0.90 -0.85 14.28
N GLU A 238 -1.57 -0.89 15.43
CA GLU A 238 -1.04 -0.33 16.68
C GLU A 238 0.08 -1.18 17.28
N TYR A 239 1.00 -0.51 17.97
CA TYR A 239 2.07 -1.15 18.74
C TYR A 239 1.52 -1.57 20.10
N VAL A 240 1.70 -2.81 20.46
CA VAL A 240 1.19 -3.43 21.68
C VAL A 240 2.32 -4.07 22.47
N VAL A 241 2.17 -4.15 23.77
CA VAL A 241 3.09 -4.87 24.65
C VAL A 241 2.51 -6.21 25.05
N GLU A 242 3.38 -7.17 25.34
CA GLU A 242 2.96 -8.50 25.83
C GLU A 242 2.06 -8.37 27.05
N GLY A 243 0.94 -9.11 27.04
CA GLY A 243 -0.09 -9.04 28.09
C GLY A 243 -1.12 -7.93 27.95
N GLU A 244 -0.94 -6.99 27.02
CA GLU A 244 -1.92 -5.92 26.74
C GLU A 244 -3.21 -6.49 26.14
N ALA A 245 -4.38 -5.99 26.59
CA ALA A 245 -5.67 -6.43 26.07
C ALA A 245 -5.87 -5.99 24.61
N LEU A 246 -6.25 -6.93 23.76
CA LEU A 246 -6.57 -6.71 22.35
C LEU A 246 -8.08 -6.68 22.08
N GLY A 247 -8.86 -7.24 23.01
CA GLY A 247 -10.30 -7.39 22.93
C GLY A 247 -10.83 -8.35 23.96
N SER A 248 -12.06 -8.79 23.82
CA SER A 248 -12.71 -9.75 24.70
C SER A 248 -13.50 -10.80 23.94
N LEU A 249 -13.50 -12.03 24.47
CA LEU A 249 -14.35 -13.12 24.00
C LEU A 249 -15.51 -13.28 24.98
N LYS A 250 -16.73 -13.05 24.50
CA LYS A 250 -17.97 -13.25 25.24
C LYS A 250 -18.55 -14.61 24.92
N ILE A 251 -18.83 -15.40 25.96
CA ILE A 251 -19.51 -16.69 25.85
C ILE A 251 -20.97 -16.52 26.21
N ILE A 252 -21.87 -16.92 25.30
CA ILE A 252 -23.31 -16.69 25.36
C ILE A 252 -24.04 -17.90 25.95
N GLU A 253 -23.32 -18.97 26.31
CA GLU A 253 -23.92 -20.18 26.88
C GLU A 253 -24.23 -20.05 28.36
N SER A 254 -25.30 -20.75 28.80
CA SER A 254 -25.86 -20.69 30.16
C SER A 254 -24.96 -21.28 31.26
N LYS A 255 -23.84 -21.89 30.91
CA LYS A 255 -22.95 -22.56 31.89
C LYS A 255 -21.72 -21.72 32.16
N LYS A 256 -21.51 -21.30 33.42
CA LYS A 256 -20.27 -20.66 33.82
C LYS A 256 -19.08 -21.62 33.58
N LEU A 257 -18.10 -21.15 32.83
CA LEU A 257 -16.83 -21.84 32.62
C LEU A 257 -15.97 -21.74 33.89
N ASP A 258 -15.24 -22.80 34.19
CA ASP A 258 -14.21 -22.77 35.21
C ASP A 258 -12.98 -21.97 34.76
N ASP A 259 -12.11 -21.63 35.70
CA ASP A 259 -10.98 -20.75 35.41
C ASP A 259 -9.91 -21.45 34.54
N GLU A 260 -9.81 -22.78 34.59
CA GLU A 260 -8.88 -23.56 33.75
C GLU A 260 -9.32 -23.52 32.29
N THR A 261 -10.60 -23.76 32.02
CA THR A 261 -11.17 -23.68 30.66
C THR A 261 -11.07 -22.23 30.05
N LYS A 262 -11.26 -21.20 30.90
CA LYS A 262 -11.09 -19.82 30.47
C LYS A 262 -9.66 -19.53 30.05
N GLU A 263 -8.66 -20.01 30.81
CA GLU A 263 -7.26 -19.77 30.49
C GLU A 263 -6.83 -20.55 29.25
N GLU A 264 -7.34 -21.77 29.07
CA GLU A 264 -7.14 -22.56 27.85
C GLU A 264 -7.73 -21.84 26.61
N LEU A 265 -8.97 -21.36 26.67
CA LEU A 265 -9.59 -20.60 25.60
C LEU A 265 -8.82 -19.31 25.31
N ARG A 266 -8.39 -18.57 26.35
CA ARG A 266 -7.55 -17.39 26.18
C ARG A 266 -6.28 -17.71 25.39
N GLY A 267 -5.56 -18.77 25.79
CA GLY A 267 -4.32 -19.19 25.13
C GLY A 267 -4.56 -19.58 23.66
N ASN A 268 -5.60 -20.39 23.43
CA ASN A 268 -5.93 -20.91 22.11
C ASN A 268 -6.40 -19.81 21.13
N ILE A 269 -7.17 -18.82 21.56
CA ILE A 269 -7.67 -17.77 20.68
C ILE A 269 -6.65 -16.65 20.52
N SER A 270 -5.95 -16.24 21.60
CA SER A 270 -4.96 -15.14 21.51
C SER A 270 -3.81 -15.43 20.54
N GLN A 271 -3.46 -16.69 20.27
CA GLN A 271 -2.43 -17.02 19.27
C GLN A 271 -2.83 -16.66 17.81
N PHE A 272 -4.12 -16.56 17.55
CA PHE A 272 -4.65 -16.17 16.22
C PHE A 272 -4.74 -14.65 16.05
N LEU A 273 -4.54 -13.89 17.12
CA LEU A 273 -4.35 -12.44 17.10
C LEU A 273 -2.87 -12.15 16.81
N VAL A 274 -2.53 -12.08 15.52
CA VAL A 274 -1.14 -12.06 15.06
C VAL A 274 -0.45 -10.75 15.38
N ILE A 275 0.69 -10.80 16.05
CA ILE A 275 1.56 -9.66 16.31
C ILE A 275 2.84 -9.82 15.51
N ASN A 276 3.33 -8.75 14.88
CA ASN A 276 4.54 -8.76 14.06
C ASN A 276 5.53 -7.67 14.51
N ILE A 277 6.81 -7.87 14.23
CA ILE A 277 7.86 -6.88 14.54
C ILE A 277 7.74 -5.64 13.63
N PHE A 278 7.26 -5.82 12.39
CA PHE A 278 7.11 -4.77 11.41
C PHE A 278 5.65 -4.54 11.04
N ASN A 279 5.26 -3.26 10.91
CA ASN A 279 3.94 -2.86 10.40
C ASN A 279 4.00 -2.73 8.86
N ASN A 280 3.94 -3.87 8.14
CA ASN A 280 4.08 -3.92 6.67
C ASN A 280 2.75 -4.19 5.95
N ARG A 281 1.60 -3.75 6.50
CA ARG A 281 0.30 -3.96 5.86
C ARG A 281 0.18 -3.11 4.60
N GLU A 282 -0.03 -3.77 3.46
CA GLU A 282 -0.31 -3.11 2.17
C GLU A 282 -1.80 -2.77 2.02
N GLU A 283 -2.68 -3.48 2.74
CA GLU A 283 -4.14 -3.39 2.70
C GLU A 283 -4.68 -2.63 3.92
N ASP A 284 -4.29 -1.34 4.05
CA ASP A 284 -4.69 -0.49 5.16
C ASP A 284 -4.88 0.96 4.65
N TYR A 285 -6.15 1.44 4.66
CA TYR A 285 -6.46 2.79 4.20
C TYR A 285 -5.81 3.88 5.07
N HIS A 286 -5.63 3.64 6.37
CA HIS A 286 -4.93 4.58 7.26
C HIS A 286 -3.52 4.87 6.77
N ARG A 287 -2.84 3.88 6.23
CA ARG A 287 -1.50 4.06 5.64
C ARG A 287 -1.54 5.01 4.44
N GLY A 288 -2.61 4.94 3.63
CA GLY A 288 -2.82 5.88 2.53
C GLY A 288 -3.02 7.30 3.02
N ILE A 289 -3.85 7.49 4.05
CA ILE A 289 -4.08 8.80 4.69
C ILE A 289 -2.77 9.34 5.27
N VAL A 290 -2.01 8.51 6.03
CA VAL A 290 -0.71 8.90 6.59
C VAL A 290 0.28 9.31 5.49
N TYR A 291 0.30 8.64 4.36
CA TYR A 291 1.18 9.04 3.24
C TYR A 291 0.80 10.41 2.67
N LEU A 292 -0.49 10.70 2.49
CA LEU A 292 -0.93 12.03 2.04
C LEU A 292 -0.59 13.11 3.07
N THR A 293 -0.76 12.80 4.36
CA THR A 293 -0.38 13.70 5.47
C THR A 293 1.12 13.95 5.49
N GLU A 294 1.96 12.93 5.34
CA GLU A 294 3.42 13.07 5.27
C GLU A 294 3.86 13.91 4.06
N ILE A 295 3.22 13.72 2.89
CA ILE A 295 3.50 14.56 1.70
C ILE A 295 3.13 16.02 1.98
N ALA A 296 1.97 16.28 2.58
CA ALA A 296 1.53 17.63 2.95
C ALA A 296 2.51 18.30 3.92
N ASN A 297 2.90 17.60 4.97
CA ASN A 297 3.84 18.11 5.97
C ASN A 297 5.22 18.39 5.39
N MET A 298 5.71 17.51 4.51
CA MET A 298 6.99 17.72 3.83
C MET A 298 6.91 18.95 2.90
N ALA A 299 5.79 19.11 2.18
CA ALA A 299 5.54 20.26 1.33
C ALA A 299 5.49 21.58 2.12
N LEU A 300 4.94 21.56 3.34
CA LEU A 300 4.89 22.73 4.24
C LEU A 300 6.19 22.97 5.00
N SER A 301 7.17 22.06 4.92
CA SER A 301 8.43 22.25 5.62
C SER A 301 9.18 23.48 5.09
N PRO A 302 9.91 24.24 5.96
CA PRO A 302 10.60 25.48 5.56
C PRO A 302 11.60 25.30 4.40
N GLY A 303 12.13 24.09 4.20
CA GLY A 303 13.09 23.79 3.14
C GLY A 303 12.45 23.54 1.76
N ILE A 304 11.17 23.20 1.71
CA ILE A 304 10.43 22.91 0.46
C ILE A 304 9.47 24.05 0.13
N ASN A 305 8.63 24.43 1.09
CA ASN A 305 7.68 25.54 1.00
C ASN A 305 6.80 25.50 -0.27
N ASP A 306 6.10 24.39 -0.49
CA ASP A 306 5.14 24.17 -1.60
C ASP A 306 3.71 24.01 -1.04
N PRO A 307 3.03 25.11 -0.70
CA PRO A 307 1.66 25.06 -0.15
C PRO A 307 0.64 24.44 -1.12
N ASN A 308 0.86 24.53 -2.44
CA ASN A 308 -0.07 23.96 -3.40
C ASN A 308 -0.11 22.43 -3.35
N THR A 309 1.03 21.78 -3.13
CA THR A 309 1.08 20.33 -2.90
C THR A 309 0.36 19.95 -1.61
N ALA A 310 0.52 20.72 -0.53
CA ALA A 310 -0.20 20.50 0.72
C ALA A 310 -1.72 20.65 0.54
N ILE A 311 -2.18 21.70 -0.15
CA ILE A 311 -3.58 21.93 -0.52
C ILE A 311 -4.16 20.71 -1.27
N ALA A 312 -3.44 20.20 -2.28
CA ALA A 312 -3.89 19.03 -3.02
C ALA A 312 -4.03 17.79 -2.13
N CYS A 313 -3.10 17.57 -1.20
CA CYS A 313 -3.19 16.46 -0.23
C CYS A 313 -4.38 16.65 0.72
N VAL A 314 -4.59 17.84 1.27
CA VAL A 314 -5.73 18.13 2.17
C VAL A 314 -7.07 17.86 1.47
N GLN A 315 -7.22 18.28 0.22
CA GLN A 315 -8.44 18.02 -0.56
C GLN A 315 -8.70 16.51 -0.76
N LYS A 316 -7.64 15.74 -1.06
CA LYS A 316 -7.75 14.28 -1.21
C LYS A 316 -8.07 13.59 0.12
N ILE A 317 -7.41 13.97 1.21
CA ILE A 317 -7.69 13.46 2.56
C ILE A 317 -9.15 13.74 2.94
N SER A 318 -9.62 14.97 2.70
CA SER A 318 -11.00 15.37 3.01
C SER A 318 -12.04 14.56 2.24
N SER A 319 -11.77 14.26 0.96
CA SER A 319 -12.64 13.40 0.15
C SER A 319 -12.71 11.97 0.70
N LEU A 320 -11.56 11.40 1.06
CA LEU A 320 -11.44 10.05 1.61
C LEU A 320 -12.16 9.93 2.96
N LEU A 321 -11.92 10.86 3.88
CA LEU A 321 -12.58 10.87 5.19
C LEU A 321 -14.07 11.17 5.10
N GLY A 322 -14.49 12.06 4.20
CA GLY A 322 -15.92 12.33 3.96
C GLY A 322 -16.65 11.06 3.52
N LYS A 323 -16.05 10.27 2.65
CA LYS A 323 -16.57 8.98 2.21
C LYS A 323 -16.56 7.93 3.35
N LEU A 324 -15.46 7.81 4.08
CA LEU A 324 -15.33 6.87 5.21
C LEU A 324 -16.36 7.14 6.30
N LEU A 325 -16.58 8.41 6.65
CA LEU A 325 -17.47 8.84 7.72
C LEU A 325 -18.93 9.01 7.26
N SER A 326 -19.27 8.65 6.01
CA SER A 326 -20.66 8.66 5.53
C SER A 326 -21.52 7.59 6.19
N THR A 327 -20.91 6.51 6.71
CA THR A 327 -21.60 5.44 7.44
C THR A 327 -21.85 5.82 8.90
N SER A 328 -22.88 5.23 9.51
CA SER A 328 -23.21 5.43 10.92
C SER A 328 -22.37 4.59 11.88
N ASN A 329 -21.76 3.51 11.39
CA ASN A 329 -21.05 2.54 12.20
C ASN A 329 -19.55 2.76 12.24
N GLN A 330 -18.95 2.50 13.43
CA GLN A 330 -17.50 2.53 13.66
C GLN A 330 -16.93 1.12 13.94
N PHE A 331 -17.66 0.08 13.60
CA PHE A 331 -17.23 -1.31 13.71
C PHE A 331 -17.64 -2.08 12.46
N ILE A 332 -16.96 -3.19 12.24
CA ILE A 332 -17.22 -4.13 11.15
C ILE A 332 -17.37 -5.54 11.72
N VAL A 333 -18.15 -6.38 11.05
CA VAL A 333 -18.16 -7.83 11.28
C VAL A 333 -17.12 -8.43 10.35
N LEU A 334 -16.00 -8.90 10.93
CA LEU A 334 -14.90 -9.48 10.15
C LEU A 334 -15.28 -10.85 9.58
N GLU A 335 -16.00 -11.64 10.37
CA GLU A 335 -16.45 -12.97 10.00
C GLU A 335 -17.58 -13.41 10.95
N GLU A 336 -18.53 -14.20 10.43
CA GLU A 336 -19.65 -14.74 11.22
C GLU A 336 -20.00 -16.15 10.73
N ASP A 337 -20.24 -17.06 11.68
CA ASP A 337 -20.83 -18.37 11.42
C ASP A 337 -22.06 -18.60 12.33
N ALA A 338 -22.58 -19.83 12.34
CA ALA A 338 -23.77 -20.19 13.11
C ALA A 338 -23.60 -19.97 14.64
N ASN A 339 -22.37 -20.03 15.16
CA ASN A 339 -22.06 -20.04 16.58
C ASN A 339 -21.21 -18.84 17.02
N THR A 340 -20.37 -18.30 16.16
CA THR A 340 -19.38 -17.28 16.52
C THR A 340 -19.45 -16.06 15.61
N LYS A 341 -19.39 -14.87 16.22
CA LYS A 341 -19.21 -13.60 15.51
C LYS A 341 -17.87 -12.97 15.90
N ILE A 342 -17.16 -12.42 14.91
CA ILE A 342 -15.90 -11.70 15.13
C ILE A 342 -16.13 -10.25 14.73
N ILE A 343 -16.08 -9.35 15.69
CA ILE A 343 -16.33 -7.93 15.54
C ILE A 343 -15.04 -7.17 15.74
N TYR A 344 -14.79 -6.20 14.88
CA TYR A 344 -13.65 -5.32 14.97
C TYR A 344 -14.10 -3.86 15.08
N HIS A 345 -13.68 -3.19 16.15
CA HIS A 345 -13.92 -1.77 16.35
C HIS A 345 -12.84 -0.96 15.62
N SER A 346 -13.26 -0.20 14.63
CA SER A 346 -12.40 0.69 13.86
C SER A 346 -12.07 1.98 14.64
N TYR A 347 -11.43 2.93 13.99
CA TYR A 347 -11.09 4.22 14.59
C TYR A 347 -12.36 5.06 14.87
N SER A 348 -12.36 5.80 15.97
CA SER A 348 -13.39 6.81 16.22
C SER A 348 -13.26 7.98 15.23
N VAL A 349 -14.33 8.76 15.06
CA VAL A 349 -14.30 9.96 14.20
C VAL A 349 -13.18 10.91 14.62
N GLU A 350 -13.01 11.11 15.95
CA GLU A 350 -11.95 11.96 16.49
C GLU A 350 -10.55 11.44 16.11
N ASP A 351 -10.31 10.14 16.24
CA ASP A 351 -9.02 9.53 15.90
C ASP A 351 -8.70 9.62 14.41
N GLU A 352 -9.70 9.39 13.54
CA GLU A 352 -9.54 9.53 12.08
C GLU A 352 -9.17 10.97 11.69
N MET A 353 -9.89 11.94 12.25
CA MET A 353 -9.64 13.36 12.01
C MET A 353 -8.27 13.78 12.57
N TYR A 354 -7.91 13.31 13.78
CA TYR A 354 -6.65 13.62 14.42
C TYR A 354 -5.47 13.05 13.63
N LEU A 355 -5.54 11.78 13.20
CA LEU A 355 -4.52 11.11 12.38
C LEU A 355 -4.25 11.90 11.09
N ALA A 356 -5.30 12.37 10.45
CA ALA A 356 -5.23 13.02 9.16
C ALA A 356 -4.73 14.48 9.24
N PHE A 357 -5.22 15.25 10.21
CA PHE A 357 -5.05 16.71 10.20
C PHE A 357 -4.15 17.29 11.28
N SER A 358 -3.90 16.60 12.40
CA SER A 358 -3.17 17.18 13.54
C SER A 358 -1.79 17.74 13.16
N GLN A 359 -1.03 17.01 12.37
CA GLN A 359 0.28 17.46 11.91
C GLN A 359 0.16 18.58 10.88
N ILE A 360 -0.77 18.46 9.93
CA ILE A 360 -0.99 19.50 8.91
C ILE A 360 -1.38 20.82 9.59
N ILE A 361 -2.26 20.79 10.58
CA ILE A 361 -2.66 21.97 11.38
C ILE A 361 -1.44 22.59 12.05
N SER A 362 -0.55 21.78 12.64
CA SER A 362 0.68 22.25 13.28
C SER A 362 1.66 22.89 12.30
N TYR A 363 1.77 22.36 11.09
CA TYR A 363 2.70 22.84 10.07
C TYR A 363 2.14 23.93 9.15
N SER A 364 0.83 24.07 9.08
CA SER A 364 0.18 25.12 8.27
C SER A 364 0.47 26.55 8.71
N GLY A 365 0.94 26.71 9.89
CA GLY A 365 1.68 27.77 10.61
C GLY A 365 1.54 29.25 10.24
N GLY A 366 0.54 29.62 9.43
CA GLY A 366 0.36 31.00 8.98
C GLY A 366 0.17 31.15 7.46
N ASP A 367 0.13 30.06 6.70
CA ASP A 367 -0.32 30.14 5.31
C ASP A 367 -1.85 30.22 5.26
N PRO A 368 -2.42 31.36 4.74
CA PRO A 368 -3.86 31.56 4.77
C PRO A 368 -4.61 30.64 3.81
N LEU A 369 -4.00 30.21 2.70
CA LEU A 369 -4.66 29.33 1.72
C LEU A 369 -4.68 27.89 2.23
N VAL A 370 -3.62 27.42 2.86
CA VAL A 370 -3.60 26.11 3.50
C VAL A 370 -4.60 26.06 4.66
N THR A 371 -4.59 27.07 5.51
CA THR A 371 -5.55 27.21 6.61
C THR A 371 -7.00 27.18 6.11
N GLN A 372 -7.32 27.98 5.08
CA GLN A 372 -8.64 27.98 4.45
C GLN A 372 -9.01 26.58 3.93
N THR A 373 -8.07 25.92 3.24
CA THR A 373 -8.31 24.60 2.65
C THR A 373 -8.56 23.52 3.72
N VAL A 374 -7.84 23.57 4.85
CA VAL A 374 -8.08 22.64 5.97
C VAL A 374 -9.49 22.85 6.53
N LEU A 375 -9.90 24.10 6.79
CA LEU A 375 -11.24 24.40 7.28
C LEU A 375 -12.33 23.99 6.27
N GLU A 376 -12.16 24.27 4.99
CA GLU A 376 -13.07 23.83 3.92
C GLU A 376 -13.11 22.30 3.82
N GLY A 377 -11.97 21.63 3.99
CA GLY A 377 -11.88 20.17 3.99
C GLY A 377 -12.65 19.54 5.13
N ILE A 378 -12.52 20.05 6.36
CA ILE A 378 -13.28 19.55 7.50
C ILE A 378 -14.78 19.85 7.33
N TYR A 379 -15.15 21.01 6.78
CA TYR A 379 -16.53 21.32 6.41
C TYR A 379 -17.07 20.35 5.36
N MET A 380 -16.30 19.99 4.33
CA MET A 380 -16.68 19.00 3.34
C MET A 380 -16.94 17.62 3.98
N ILE A 381 -16.07 17.19 4.90
CA ILE A 381 -16.26 15.96 5.68
C ILE A 381 -17.59 16.03 6.46
N TYR A 382 -17.87 17.15 7.14
CA TYR A 382 -19.12 17.36 7.85
C TYR A 382 -20.34 17.20 6.94
N MET A 383 -20.28 17.73 5.71
CA MET A 383 -21.38 17.63 4.75
C MET A 383 -21.63 16.19 4.27
N MET A 384 -20.58 15.39 4.16
CA MET A 384 -20.64 13.99 3.71
C MET A 384 -20.91 13.01 4.86
N ALA A 385 -20.60 13.38 6.08
CA ALA A 385 -20.70 12.50 7.26
C ALA A 385 -22.14 12.03 7.54
N GLY A 386 -22.27 10.79 7.98
CA GLY A 386 -23.50 10.24 8.53
C GLY A 386 -23.93 10.96 9.81
N VAL A 387 -25.20 10.84 10.16
CA VAL A 387 -25.81 11.60 11.27
C VAL A 387 -25.03 11.45 12.58
N SER A 388 -24.61 10.22 12.91
CA SER A 388 -23.86 9.93 14.15
C SER A 388 -22.46 10.55 14.20
N ALA A 389 -21.81 10.77 13.05
CA ALA A 389 -20.47 11.32 12.96
C ALA A 389 -20.44 12.87 12.93
N LYS A 390 -21.54 13.51 12.54
CA LYS A 390 -21.58 14.96 12.34
C LYS A 390 -21.21 15.78 13.57
N GLU A 391 -21.69 15.39 14.75
CA GLU A 391 -21.38 16.08 15.98
C GLU A 391 -19.89 16.07 16.30
N ASP A 392 -19.23 14.93 16.16
CA ASP A 392 -17.81 14.80 16.44
C ASP A 392 -16.95 15.52 15.41
N VAL A 393 -17.32 15.48 14.11
CA VAL A 393 -16.67 16.29 13.07
C VAL A 393 -16.81 17.79 13.37
N LYS A 394 -17.98 18.25 13.84
CA LYS A 394 -18.17 19.64 14.23
C LYS A 394 -17.33 20.05 15.43
N LYS A 395 -17.25 19.22 16.46
CA LYS A 395 -16.36 19.44 17.63
C LYS A 395 -14.90 19.57 17.18
N TYR A 396 -14.46 18.69 16.27
CA TYR A 396 -13.12 18.76 15.71
C TYR A 396 -12.91 20.04 14.89
N PHE A 397 -13.91 20.47 14.10
CA PHE A 397 -13.85 21.74 13.37
C PHE A 397 -13.67 22.93 14.31
N ASP A 398 -14.47 23.03 15.37
CA ASP A 398 -14.42 24.16 16.31
C ASP A 398 -13.08 24.23 17.04
N SER A 399 -12.52 23.10 17.44
CA SER A 399 -11.18 23.00 18.00
C SER A 399 -10.11 23.44 17.00
N SER A 400 -10.14 22.90 15.79
CA SER A 400 -9.18 23.21 14.71
C SER A 400 -9.27 24.68 14.29
N TYR A 401 -10.48 25.24 14.20
CA TYR A 401 -10.71 26.65 13.87
C TYR A 401 -9.98 27.56 14.85
N SER A 402 -10.09 27.30 16.14
CA SER A 402 -9.44 28.12 17.18
C SER A 402 -7.92 28.11 17.08
N ILE A 403 -7.33 26.95 16.79
CA ILE A 403 -5.87 26.79 16.63
C ILE A 403 -5.40 27.48 15.35
N LEU A 404 -6.05 27.18 14.23
CA LEU A 404 -5.64 27.64 12.89
C LEU A 404 -5.76 29.17 12.72
N THR A 405 -6.73 29.80 13.37
CA THR A 405 -6.99 31.24 13.20
C THR A 405 -6.25 32.12 14.21
N ALA A 406 -5.68 31.54 15.27
CA ALA A 406 -5.04 32.28 16.37
C ALA A 406 -3.92 33.22 15.93
N ASN A 407 -3.19 32.89 14.88
CA ASN A 407 -2.03 33.66 14.41
C ASN A 407 -2.36 34.66 13.28
N PHE A 408 -3.63 34.78 12.87
CA PHE A 408 -4.01 35.70 11.81
C PHE A 408 -4.61 36.98 12.39
N SER A 409 -4.13 38.13 11.91
CA SER A 409 -4.64 39.47 12.22
C SER A 409 -5.23 40.20 11.01
N ASN A 410 -5.10 39.62 9.82
CA ASN A 410 -5.59 40.26 8.59
C ASN A 410 -7.10 40.01 8.41
N ASP A 411 -7.86 41.09 8.35
CA ASP A 411 -9.33 41.07 8.22
C ASP A 411 -9.84 40.28 7.00
N VAL A 412 -9.09 40.29 5.90
CA VAL A 412 -9.49 39.57 4.66
C VAL A 412 -9.44 38.05 4.89
N HIS A 413 -8.41 37.56 5.59
CA HIS A 413 -8.30 36.15 5.92
C HIS A 413 -9.32 35.73 6.94
N LEU A 414 -9.45 36.50 8.02
CA LEU A 414 -10.44 36.24 9.10
C LEU A 414 -11.88 36.20 8.57
N LYS A 415 -12.28 37.10 7.67
CA LYS A 415 -13.61 37.09 7.04
C LYS A 415 -13.85 35.81 6.23
N ARG A 416 -12.84 35.30 5.54
CA ARG A 416 -12.95 34.03 4.77
C ARG A 416 -13.14 32.84 5.72
N PHE A 417 -12.36 32.78 6.79
CA PHE A 417 -12.47 31.71 7.77
C PHE A 417 -13.82 31.74 8.51
N GLU A 418 -14.27 32.94 8.89
CA GLU A 418 -15.57 33.13 9.55
C GLU A 418 -16.74 32.73 8.63
N HIS A 419 -16.62 32.94 7.31
CA HIS A 419 -17.62 32.49 6.37
C HIS A 419 -17.77 30.96 6.36
N ILE A 420 -16.64 30.20 6.47
CA ILE A 420 -16.69 28.73 6.55
C ILE A 420 -17.34 28.30 7.88
N LYS A 421 -16.96 28.93 8.99
CA LYS A 421 -17.56 28.69 10.31
C LYS A 421 -19.06 28.93 10.32
N LYS A 422 -19.50 29.99 9.66
CA LYS A 422 -20.92 30.31 9.53
C LYS A 422 -21.69 29.25 8.74
N LYS A 423 -21.10 28.74 7.64
CA LYS A 423 -21.70 27.65 6.86
C LYS A 423 -21.93 26.38 7.69
N ILE A 424 -20.95 25.93 8.46
CA ILE A 424 -21.10 24.71 9.28
C ILE A 424 -22.17 24.90 10.33
N LYS A 425 -22.26 26.10 10.95
CA LYS A 425 -23.30 26.44 11.92
C LYS A 425 -24.72 26.45 11.29
N GLU A 426 -24.89 27.09 10.14
CA GLU A 426 -26.19 27.13 9.42
C GLU A 426 -26.67 25.72 9.07
N HIS A 427 -25.78 24.83 8.65
CA HIS A 427 -26.16 23.45 8.36
C HIS A 427 -26.44 22.62 9.62
N THR A 428 -25.83 22.94 10.76
CA THR A 428 -26.14 22.28 12.04
C THR A 428 -27.55 22.69 12.51
N ASP A 429 -27.83 23.98 12.50
CA ASP A 429 -29.14 24.53 12.95
C ASP A 429 -30.29 23.94 12.09
N LEU A 430 -30.08 23.78 10.78
CA LEU A 430 -31.06 23.18 9.87
C LEU A 430 -31.26 21.67 10.12
N ALA A 431 -30.24 20.96 10.52
CA ALA A 431 -30.34 19.52 10.84
C ALA A 431 -31.13 19.28 12.14
N GLU A 432 -30.86 20.08 13.18
CA GLU A 432 -31.61 20.05 14.46
C GLU A 432 -33.09 20.36 14.27
N ASP A 433 -33.44 21.37 13.42
CA ASP A 433 -34.84 21.71 13.10
C ASP A 433 -35.57 20.61 12.32
N SER A 434 -34.84 19.78 11.57
CA SER A 434 -35.45 18.67 10.80
C SER A 434 -35.71 17.42 11.65
N GLU A 435 -34.94 17.19 12.72
CA GLU A 435 -35.15 16.09 13.67
C GLU A 435 -36.25 16.35 14.70
N MET A 436 -36.60 17.63 14.91
CA MET A 436 -37.71 18.04 15.81
C MET A 436 -39.11 18.05 15.13
N LYS A 437 -39.17 17.77 13.84
CA LYS A 437 -40.44 17.67 13.07
C LYS A 437 -40.76 16.25 12.70
#